data_222cdc6a9e554e77b46600f0ecb08a47
#
_entry.id   222cdc6a9e554e77b46600f0ecb08a47
#
_cell.length_a   1.000
_cell.length_b   1.000
_cell.length_c   1.000
_cell.angle_alpha   90.00
_cell.angle_beta   90.00
_cell.angle_gamma   90.00
#
_symmetry.space_group_name_H-M   'P 1'
#
loop_
_entity.id
_entity.type
_entity.pdbx_description
1 polymer ?
#
loop_
_entity_poly.entity_id
_entity_poly.type
_entity_poly.pdbx_seq_one_letter_code
_entity_poly.pdbx_strand_id
1 'polypeptide(L)'
;MAARKEWKEQLLSKLLDQYEKSVTYAGENKVKQVFSVKPSDIFKGYNKDFLPPEQLFQEKEFERLIRQMESEGLIHVVPPNTGIIRQICAVPERWEDYYACLNRTEKNILKKRLEEVYHRFCQCDLLEAYGKEKLQTLKNSRARKLDEKKVEKEITEAEAIWNLVQFLKENREKQRTTLEREMSEAVLHDSKQWEKIYRKKVCGILEHTGRYDEPLAELEEERERQTALLEEFYIYSNPAYIYLKGDALKTDANFGFITICRCRSRLRHSRRQKASRSGMRR
;
A
#
# COMPACT_ATOMS: atom_id res chain seq x y z
N MET A 1 2.42 0.65 -37.27
CA MET A 1 2.78 1.56 -36.15
C MET A 1 2.66 0.89 -34.78
N ALA A 2 1.63 0.11 -34.47
CA ALA A 2 1.46 -0.54 -33.17
C ALA A 2 2.63 -1.47 -32.78
N ALA A 3 3.05 -2.36 -33.67
CA ALA A 3 4.16 -3.30 -33.42
C ALA A 3 5.51 -2.60 -33.11
N ARG A 4 5.84 -1.48 -33.78
CA ARG A 4 7.07 -0.72 -33.51
C ARG A 4 7.08 -0.13 -32.09
N LYS A 5 5.91 0.38 -31.63
CA LYS A 5 5.76 0.90 -30.26
C LYS A 5 5.96 -0.22 -29.24
N GLU A 6 5.33 -1.36 -29.49
CA GLU A 6 5.42 -2.53 -28.61
C GLU A 6 6.87 -3.06 -28.50
N TRP A 7 7.60 -3.18 -29.61
CA TRP A 7 9.01 -3.59 -29.59
C TRP A 7 9.90 -2.60 -28.85
N LYS A 8 9.69 -1.28 -29.04
CA LYS A 8 10.41 -0.24 -28.32
C LYS A 8 10.19 -0.38 -26.82
N GLU A 9 8.93 -0.49 -26.38
CA GLU A 9 8.55 -0.64 -24.98
C GLU A 9 9.13 -1.94 -24.37
N GLN A 10 9.04 -3.07 -25.06
CA GLN A 10 9.59 -4.35 -24.62
C GLN A 10 11.11 -4.29 -24.47
N LEU A 11 11.82 -3.69 -25.43
CA LEU A 11 13.27 -3.56 -25.39
C LEU A 11 13.72 -2.70 -24.22
N LEU A 12 13.16 -1.49 -24.09
CA LEU A 12 13.52 -0.58 -23.02
C LEU A 12 13.16 -1.16 -21.65
N SER A 13 12.01 -1.84 -21.54
CA SER A 13 11.60 -2.51 -20.29
C SER A 13 12.58 -3.60 -19.88
N LYS A 14 13.04 -4.45 -20.81
CA LYS A 14 14.01 -5.50 -20.49
C LYS A 14 15.38 -4.94 -20.09
N LEU A 15 15.85 -3.89 -20.74
CA LEU A 15 17.10 -3.23 -20.37
C LEU A 15 17.00 -2.58 -19.00
N LEU A 16 15.88 -1.89 -18.72
CA LEU A 16 15.62 -1.25 -17.44
C LEU A 16 15.46 -2.27 -16.31
N ASP A 17 14.76 -3.39 -16.55
CA ASP A 17 14.61 -4.47 -15.57
C ASP A 17 15.94 -5.13 -15.19
N GLN A 18 16.87 -5.26 -16.16
CA GLN A 18 18.22 -5.75 -15.87
C GLN A 18 19.00 -4.76 -15.00
N TYR A 19 18.91 -3.46 -15.35
CA TYR A 19 19.53 -2.38 -14.56
C TYR A 19 19.01 -2.36 -13.13
N GLU A 20 17.70 -2.30 -12.93
CA GLU A 20 17.06 -2.26 -11.61
C GLU A 20 17.35 -3.49 -10.73
N LYS A 21 17.63 -4.66 -11.36
CA LYS A 21 18.03 -5.88 -10.64
C LYS A 21 19.51 -5.94 -10.31
N SER A 22 20.31 -5.06 -10.91
CA SER A 22 21.75 -5.08 -10.79
C SER A 22 22.26 -4.50 -9.47
N VAL A 23 23.53 -4.82 -9.18
CA VAL A 23 24.27 -4.24 -8.06
C VAL A 23 24.62 -2.76 -8.36
N THR A 24 24.75 -2.41 -9.64
CA THR A 24 25.00 -1.03 -10.10
C THR A 24 23.87 -0.09 -9.70
N TYR A 25 22.62 -0.54 -9.79
CA TYR A 25 21.45 0.25 -9.36
C TYR A 25 21.47 0.55 -7.85
N ALA A 26 22.02 -0.36 -7.06
CA ALA A 26 22.16 -0.17 -5.61
C ALA A 26 23.34 0.77 -5.24
N GLY A 27 24.15 1.22 -6.20
CA GLY A 27 25.33 2.05 -5.96
C GLY A 27 26.51 1.28 -5.37
N GLU A 28 26.45 -0.05 -5.32
CA GLU A 28 27.44 -0.90 -4.66
C GLU A 28 28.55 -1.41 -5.62
N ASN A 29 28.49 -1.05 -6.90
CA ASN A 29 29.38 -1.62 -7.91
C ASN A 29 30.51 -0.67 -8.31
N LYS A 30 31.75 -1.19 -8.31
CA LYS A 30 32.94 -0.50 -8.76
C LYS A 30 33.25 -0.71 -10.25
N VAL A 31 32.54 -1.62 -10.93
CA VAL A 31 32.80 -2.00 -12.33
C VAL A 31 31.61 -1.55 -13.20
N LYS A 32 31.92 -0.93 -14.37
CA LYS A 32 30.88 -0.62 -15.37
C LYS A 32 30.26 -1.92 -15.88
N GLN A 33 29.00 -2.14 -15.51
CA GLN A 33 28.20 -3.27 -15.98
C GLN A 33 27.50 -2.89 -17.29
N VAL A 34 27.59 -3.77 -18.29
CA VAL A 34 26.88 -3.61 -19.56
C VAL A 34 25.54 -4.34 -19.49
N PHE A 35 24.46 -3.63 -19.78
CA PHE A 35 23.11 -4.18 -19.86
C PHE A 35 22.76 -4.39 -21.32
N SER A 36 22.42 -5.60 -21.71
CA SER A 36 22.17 -5.92 -23.11
C SER A 36 21.07 -6.95 -23.29
N VAL A 37 20.41 -6.87 -24.43
CA VAL A 37 19.32 -7.77 -24.85
C VAL A 37 19.63 -8.30 -26.23
N LYS A 38 19.34 -9.57 -26.51
CA LYS A 38 19.44 -10.14 -27.86
C LYS A 38 18.23 -9.70 -28.68
N PRO A 39 18.38 -9.36 -29.96
CA PRO A 39 17.26 -9.04 -30.84
C PRO A 39 16.16 -10.10 -30.84
N SER A 40 16.54 -11.38 -30.81
CA SER A 40 15.62 -12.53 -30.76
C SER A 40 14.75 -12.59 -29.50
N ASP A 41 15.17 -11.91 -28.43
CA ASP A 41 14.36 -11.83 -27.20
C ASP A 41 13.18 -10.86 -27.33
N ILE A 42 13.23 -9.96 -28.32
CA ILE A 42 12.17 -8.98 -28.62
C ILE A 42 11.40 -9.45 -29.85
N PHE A 43 12.08 -9.80 -30.93
CA PHE A 43 11.50 -10.31 -32.14
C PHE A 43 11.95 -11.77 -32.36
N LYS A 44 11.09 -12.73 -32.02
CA LYS A 44 11.38 -14.18 -32.05
C LYS A 44 11.81 -14.72 -33.41
N GLY A 45 11.46 -14.00 -34.49
CA GLY A 45 11.81 -14.34 -35.86
C GLY A 45 13.18 -13.80 -36.30
N TYR A 46 13.87 -13.01 -35.49
CA TYR A 46 15.09 -12.33 -35.90
C TYR A 46 16.19 -13.32 -36.33
N ASN A 47 16.76 -13.10 -37.55
CA ASN A 47 17.84 -13.87 -38.14
C ASN A 47 17.59 -15.37 -38.21
N LYS A 48 16.39 -15.80 -38.59
CA LYS A 48 16.06 -17.20 -38.91
C LYS A 48 16.26 -17.45 -40.41
N ASP A 49 16.80 -18.62 -40.76
CA ASP A 49 17.12 -18.99 -42.13
C ASP A 49 15.89 -19.03 -43.09
N PHE A 50 14.70 -19.26 -42.54
CA PHE A 50 13.45 -19.30 -43.31
C PHE A 50 12.38 -18.52 -42.60
N LEU A 51 12.13 -17.30 -43.11
CA LEU A 51 11.00 -16.47 -42.63
C LEU A 51 9.94 -16.35 -43.74
N PRO A 52 8.65 -16.47 -43.40
CA PRO A 52 7.56 -16.08 -44.29
C PRO A 52 7.72 -14.61 -44.74
N PRO A 53 7.25 -14.24 -45.93
CA PRO A 53 7.40 -12.87 -46.46
C PRO A 53 6.93 -11.76 -45.50
N GLU A 54 5.84 -12.03 -44.75
CA GLU A 54 5.29 -11.10 -43.77
C GLU A 54 6.26 -10.88 -42.58
N GLN A 55 6.89 -11.95 -42.10
CA GLN A 55 7.87 -11.86 -41.01
C GLN A 55 9.18 -11.23 -41.47
N LEU A 56 9.56 -11.40 -42.72
CA LEU A 56 10.73 -10.74 -43.31
C LEU A 56 10.53 -9.22 -43.41
N PHE A 57 9.31 -8.78 -43.71
CA PHE A 57 8.96 -7.36 -43.63
C PHE A 57 9.03 -6.83 -42.20
N GLN A 58 8.50 -7.58 -41.24
CA GLN A 58 8.57 -7.23 -39.81
C GLN A 58 9.99 -7.13 -39.31
N GLU A 59 10.87 -8.04 -39.73
CA GLU A 59 12.30 -8.02 -39.38
C GLU A 59 12.97 -6.72 -39.83
N LYS A 60 12.75 -6.32 -41.10
CA LYS A 60 13.26 -5.06 -41.64
C LYS A 60 12.74 -3.84 -40.88
N GLU A 61 11.44 -3.85 -40.51
CA GLU A 61 10.87 -2.77 -39.71
C GLU A 61 11.43 -2.74 -38.27
N PHE A 62 11.71 -3.91 -37.70
CA PHE A 62 12.40 -4.02 -36.42
C PHE A 62 13.83 -3.47 -36.51
N GLU A 63 14.59 -3.84 -37.51
CA GLU A 63 15.94 -3.29 -37.73
C GLU A 63 15.93 -1.77 -37.93
N ARG A 64 15.00 -1.24 -38.69
CA ARG A 64 14.81 0.22 -38.86
C ARG A 64 14.56 0.90 -37.50
N LEU A 65 13.72 0.30 -36.67
CA LEU A 65 13.47 0.81 -35.32
C LEU A 65 14.74 0.84 -34.48
N ILE A 66 15.51 -0.25 -34.49
CA ILE A 66 16.78 -0.35 -33.73
C ILE A 66 17.77 0.70 -34.22
N ARG A 67 17.93 0.86 -35.54
CA ARG A 67 18.81 1.89 -36.13
C ARG A 67 18.37 3.31 -35.78
N GLN A 68 17.06 3.56 -35.77
CA GLN A 68 16.52 4.83 -35.33
C GLN A 68 16.84 5.09 -33.86
N MET A 69 16.59 4.14 -32.96
CA MET A 69 16.90 4.28 -31.52
C MET A 69 18.39 4.47 -31.25
N GLU A 70 19.26 3.84 -32.07
CA GLU A 70 20.71 4.05 -32.02
C GLU A 70 21.07 5.47 -32.45
N SER A 71 20.50 5.97 -33.54
CA SER A 71 20.72 7.36 -34.01
C SER A 71 20.22 8.42 -33.04
N GLU A 72 19.18 8.10 -32.27
CA GLU A 72 18.67 8.93 -31.18
C GLU A 72 19.56 8.85 -29.90
N GLY A 73 20.58 7.99 -29.90
CA GLY A 73 21.49 7.76 -28.78
C GLY A 73 20.83 7.05 -27.58
N LEU A 74 19.67 6.42 -27.80
CA LEU A 74 18.96 5.68 -26.73
C LEU A 74 19.58 4.32 -26.46
N ILE A 75 20.17 3.67 -27.46
CA ILE A 75 20.78 2.36 -27.36
C ILE A 75 22.11 2.35 -28.13
N HIS A 76 22.92 1.37 -27.83
CA HIS A 76 24.10 1.06 -28.60
C HIS A 76 24.00 -0.35 -29.19
N VAL A 77 24.26 -0.49 -30.49
CA VAL A 77 24.18 -1.76 -31.19
C VAL A 77 25.60 -2.34 -31.38
N VAL A 78 25.73 -3.60 -31.01
CA VAL A 78 26.99 -4.33 -31.28
C VAL A 78 26.77 -5.18 -32.53
N PRO A 79 27.26 -4.74 -33.71
CA PRO A 79 27.15 -5.49 -34.92
C PRO A 79 28.25 -6.58 -34.95
N PRO A 80 27.96 -7.79 -35.43
CA PRO A 80 29.01 -8.74 -35.80
C PRO A 80 29.66 -8.33 -37.11
N ASN A 81 30.76 -8.96 -37.46
CA ASN A 81 31.44 -8.76 -38.73
C ASN A 81 30.57 -9.04 -39.98
N THR A 82 29.45 -9.72 -39.80
CA THR A 82 28.45 -10.06 -40.85
C THR A 82 27.34 -9.02 -41.02
N GLY A 83 27.34 -7.92 -40.27
CA GLY A 83 26.27 -6.90 -40.34
C GLY A 83 24.98 -7.21 -39.54
N ILE A 84 24.84 -8.42 -39.02
CA ILE A 84 23.68 -8.85 -38.19
C ILE A 84 23.83 -8.31 -36.78
N ILE A 85 22.76 -7.76 -36.20
CA ILE A 85 22.76 -7.25 -34.82
C ILE A 85 22.81 -8.43 -33.84
N ARG A 86 23.87 -8.53 -33.03
CA ARG A 86 23.98 -9.56 -31.99
C ARG A 86 23.46 -9.15 -30.66
N GLN A 87 23.71 -7.90 -30.27
CA GLN A 87 23.32 -7.37 -28.96
C GLN A 87 22.88 -5.92 -29.11
N ILE A 88 21.91 -5.56 -28.32
CA ILE A 88 21.41 -4.19 -28.16
C ILE A 88 21.72 -3.82 -26.72
N CYS A 89 22.61 -2.85 -26.53
CA CYS A 89 23.12 -2.43 -25.23
C CYS A 89 22.44 -1.15 -24.78
N ALA A 90 22.20 -1.02 -23.48
CA ALA A 90 21.75 0.22 -22.89
C ALA A 90 22.86 1.27 -22.90
N VAL A 91 22.46 2.55 -22.99
CA VAL A 91 23.31 3.72 -22.78
C VAL A 91 23.09 4.21 -21.35
N PRO A 92 24.07 4.05 -20.44
CA PRO A 92 23.87 4.34 -19.00
C PRO A 92 23.47 5.77 -18.69
N GLU A 93 23.83 6.72 -19.54
CA GLU A 93 23.51 8.14 -19.37
C GLU A 93 22.04 8.48 -19.71
N ARG A 94 21.29 7.49 -20.22
CA ARG A 94 19.91 7.67 -20.74
C ARG A 94 18.85 6.93 -19.94
N TRP A 95 19.14 6.51 -18.71
CA TRP A 95 18.13 5.82 -17.88
C TRP A 95 16.86 6.65 -17.64
N GLU A 96 16.99 7.95 -17.44
CA GLU A 96 15.85 8.86 -17.26
C GLU A 96 14.90 8.83 -18.47
N ASP A 97 15.45 8.78 -19.68
CA ASP A 97 14.65 8.67 -20.90
C ASP A 97 13.91 7.34 -20.98
N TYR A 98 14.52 6.25 -20.48
CA TYR A 98 13.85 4.94 -20.44
C TYR A 98 12.66 4.97 -19.48
N TYR A 99 12.84 5.55 -18.29
CA TYR A 99 11.74 5.74 -17.33
C TYR A 99 10.63 6.58 -17.95
N ALA A 100 10.96 7.69 -18.59
CA ALA A 100 10.00 8.57 -19.25
C ALA A 100 9.26 7.87 -20.39
N CYS A 101 9.98 7.15 -21.29
CA CYS A 101 9.38 6.40 -22.40
C CYS A 101 8.43 5.31 -21.94
N LEU A 102 8.70 4.68 -20.80
CA LEU A 102 7.91 3.59 -20.24
C LEU A 102 6.83 4.08 -19.27
N ASN A 103 6.80 5.38 -18.99
CA ASN A 103 5.95 5.97 -17.95
C ASN A 103 6.08 5.21 -16.61
N ARG A 104 7.32 4.90 -16.21
CA ARG A 104 7.66 4.19 -14.97
C ARG A 104 8.35 5.15 -14.00
N THR A 105 8.08 4.98 -12.73
CA THR A 105 8.75 5.73 -11.66
C THR A 105 9.98 4.99 -11.18
N GLU A 106 11.09 5.71 -10.99
CA GLU A 106 12.32 5.15 -10.46
C GLU A 106 12.11 4.60 -9.05
N LYS A 107 12.59 3.38 -8.79
CA LYS A 107 12.39 2.70 -7.50
C LYS A 107 13.03 3.41 -6.31
N ASN A 108 14.11 4.17 -6.54
CA ASN A 108 14.71 5.00 -5.49
C ASN A 108 13.79 6.18 -5.10
N ILE A 109 13.06 6.74 -6.06
CA ILE A 109 12.04 7.77 -5.80
C ILE A 109 10.90 7.16 -5.00
N LEU A 110 10.42 5.97 -5.39
CA LEU A 110 9.39 5.26 -4.64
C LEU A 110 9.83 4.98 -3.19
N LYS A 111 11.09 4.57 -3.01
CA LYS A 111 11.65 4.34 -1.68
C LYS A 111 11.66 5.62 -0.85
N LYS A 112 12.12 6.73 -1.41
CA LYS A 112 12.11 8.04 -0.73
C LYS A 112 10.71 8.49 -0.33
N ARG A 113 9.71 8.32 -1.22
CA ARG A 113 8.31 8.65 -0.89
C ARG A 113 7.79 7.85 0.30
N LEU A 114 8.09 6.56 0.37
CA LEU A 114 7.74 5.73 1.54
C LEU A 114 8.48 6.17 2.81
N GLU A 115 9.79 6.49 2.69
CA GLU A 115 10.59 6.99 3.81
C GLU A 115 9.98 8.28 4.37
N GLU A 116 9.58 9.23 3.53
CA GLU A 116 8.94 10.49 3.93
C GLU A 116 7.63 10.25 4.71
N VAL A 117 6.79 9.33 4.23
CA VAL A 117 5.55 8.97 4.93
C VAL A 117 5.84 8.38 6.31
N TYR A 118 6.78 7.44 6.42
CA TYR A 118 7.10 6.83 7.71
C TYR A 118 7.89 7.75 8.65
N HIS A 119 8.68 8.69 8.12
CA HIS A 119 9.28 9.75 8.95
C HIS A 119 8.21 10.65 9.57
N ARG A 120 7.14 10.98 8.85
CA ARG A 120 5.98 11.69 9.41
C ARG A 120 5.33 10.90 10.56
N PHE A 121 5.22 9.56 10.43
CA PHE A 121 4.72 8.71 11.52
C PHE A 121 5.59 8.79 12.77
N CYS A 122 6.91 8.84 12.63
CA CYS A 122 7.82 8.98 13.76
C CYS A 122 7.67 10.30 14.54
N GLN A 123 6.99 11.29 13.97
CA GLN A 123 6.69 12.55 14.63
C GLN A 123 5.39 12.51 15.47
N CYS A 124 4.61 11.45 15.34
CA CYS A 124 3.36 11.25 16.08
C CYS A 124 3.58 10.22 17.17
N ASP A 125 3.31 10.59 18.42
CA ASP A 125 3.49 9.76 19.61
C ASP A 125 2.74 8.41 19.55
N LEU A 126 1.59 8.36 18.88
CA LEU A 126 0.78 7.15 18.70
C LEU A 126 1.26 6.27 17.55
N LEU A 127 2.09 6.77 16.64
CA LEU A 127 2.57 6.06 15.45
C LEU A 127 4.09 5.85 15.46
N GLU A 128 4.82 6.41 16.45
CA GLU A 128 6.28 6.45 16.48
C GLU A 128 6.91 5.04 16.38
N ALA A 129 6.44 4.10 17.19
CA ALA A 129 6.96 2.74 17.20
C ALA A 129 6.74 2.05 15.86
N TYR A 130 5.53 2.16 15.30
CA TYR A 130 5.18 1.61 14.00
C TYR A 130 5.98 2.25 12.85
N GLY A 131 6.15 3.58 12.87
CA GLY A 131 6.98 4.31 11.90
C GLY A 131 8.43 3.85 11.91
N LYS A 132 9.02 3.68 13.10
CA LYS A 132 10.39 3.18 13.27
C LYS A 132 10.57 1.76 12.73
N GLU A 133 9.63 0.85 13.04
CA GLU A 133 9.63 -0.52 12.53
C GLU A 133 9.57 -0.55 10.99
N LYS A 134 8.67 0.24 10.41
CA LYS A 134 8.52 0.36 8.96
C LYS A 134 9.77 0.92 8.29
N LEU A 135 10.36 1.98 8.84
CA LEU A 135 11.63 2.53 8.35
C LEU A 135 12.77 1.52 8.43
N GLN A 136 12.86 0.75 9.50
CA GLN A 136 13.87 -0.30 9.63
C GLN A 136 13.67 -1.41 8.58
N THR A 137 12.43 -1.83 8.36
CA THR A 137 12.09 -2.79 7.30
C THR A 137 12.45 -2.25 5.91
N LEU A 138 12.15 -0.97 5.66
CA LEU A 138 12.47 -0.31 4.39
C LEU A 138 13.98 -0.15 4.16
N LYS A 139 14.75 0.16 5.20
CA LYS A 139 16.23 0.20 5.14
C LYS A 139 16.81 -1.17 4.77
N ASN A 140 16.28 -2.23 5.34
CA ASN A 140 16.72 -3.60 5.08
C ASN A 140 16.24 -4.11 3.70
N SER A 141 15.23 -3.47 3.12
CA SER A 141 14.73 -3.82 1.80
C SER A 141 15.60 -3.21 0.70
N ARG A 142 15.93 -4.02 -0.32
CA ARG A 142 16.62 -3.50 -1.50
C ARG A 142 15.61 -2.81 -2.41
N ALA A 143 15.90 -1.58 -2.85
CA ALA A 143 15.04 -0.80 -3.75
C ALA A 143 14.58 -1.60 -4.98
N ARG A 144 15.45 -2.47 -5.53
CA ARG A 144 15.15 -3.36 -6.66
C ARG A 144 13.91 -4.25 -6.50
N LYS A 145 13.47 -4.53 -5.26
CA LYS A 145 12.30 -5.36 -4.96
C LYS A 145 11.00 -4.58 -4.89
N LEU A 146 11.06 -3.25 -4.93
CA LEU A 146 9.87 -2.41 -4.88
C LEU A 146 9.08 -2.53 -6.20
N ASP A 147 7.78 -2.58 -6.05
CA ASP A 147 6.81 -2.57 -7.13
C ASP A 147 5.96 -1.31 -7.00
N GLU A 148 5.85 -0.52 -8.06
CA GLU A 148 5.19 0.78 -8.05
C GLU A 148 3.74 0.69 -7.54
N LYS A 149 2.96 -0.26 -8.04
CA LYS A 149 1.56 -0.44 -7.63
C LYS A 149 1.43 -0.80 -6.14
N LYS A 150 2.35 -1.60 -5.63
CA LYS A 150 2.37 -1.96 -4.21
C LYS A 150 2.76 -0.78 -3.34
N VAL A 151 3.75 0.00 -3.77
CA VAL A 151 4.19 1.21 -3.07
C VAL A 151 3.08 2.25 -3.03
N GLU A 152 2.42 2.53 -4.15
CA GLU A 152 1.29 3.46 -4.21
C GLU A 152 0.14 3.02 -3.28
N LYS A 153 -0.17 1.73 -3.27
CA LYS A 153 -1.16 1.17 -2.34
C LYS A 153 -0.73 1.33 -0.89
N GLU A 154 0.55 1.09 -0.58
CA GLU A 154 1.10 1.22 0.77
C GLU A 154 1.10 2.69 1.24
N ILE A 155 1.42 3.64 0.35
CA ILE A 155 1.33 5.07 0.63
C ILE A 155 -0.12 5.47 0.94
N THR A 156 -1.06 5.08 0.08
CA THR A 156 -2.50 5.38 0.27
C THR A 156 -3.00 4.82 1.60
N GLU A 157 -2.62 3.59 1.93
CA GLU A 157 -2.98 2.97 3.20
C GLU A 157 -2.36 3.69 4.40
N ALA A 158 -1.09 4.07 4.30
CA ALA A 158 -0.39 4.82 5.34
C ALA A 158 -1.00 6.21 5.56
N GLU A 159 -1.37 6.92 4.49
CA GLU A 159 -2.06 8.21 4.58
C GLU A 159 -3.44 8.07 5.26
N ALA A 160 -4.18 7.02 4.94
CA ALA A 160 -5.45 6.74 5.61
C ALA A 160 -5.25 6.46 7.11
N ILE A 161 -4.24 5.66 7.49
CA ILE A 161 -3.88 5.40 8.90
C ILE A 161 -3.50 6.70 9.60
N TRP A 162 -2.68 7.55 8.96
CA TRP A 162 -2.31 8.84 9.50
C TRP A 162 -3.53 9.69 9.82
N ASN A 163 -4.41 9.87 8.84
CA ASN A 163 -5.61 10.69 8.98
C ASN A 163 -6.56 10.15 10.08
N LEU A 164 -6.70 8.83 10.16
CA LEU A 164 -7.50 8.18 11.21
C LEU A 164 -6.91 8.45 12.60
N VAL A 165 -5.58 8.30 12.76
CA VAL A 165 -4.93 8.54 14.05
C VAL A 165 -4.96 10.02 14.44
N GLN A 166 -4.80 10.95 13.48
CA GLN A 166 -4.99 12.38 13.76
C GLN A 166 -6.43 12.68 14.20
N PHE A 167 -7.42 12.10 13.55
CA PHE A 167 -8.82 12.25 13.96
C PHE A 167 -9.05 11.71 15.38
N LEU A 168 -8.52 10.54 15.72
CA LEU A 168 -8.60 9.97 17.07
C LEU A 168 -7.98 10.90 18.11
N LYS A 169 -6.79 11.44 17.81
CA LYS A 169 -6.08 12.37 18.67
C LYS A 169 -6.88 13.65 18.92
N GLU A 170 -7.37 14.27 17.85
CA GLU A 170 -8.24 15.47 17.97
C GLU A 170 -9.52 15.19 18.74
N ASN A 171 -10.13 14.03 18.50
CA ASN A 171 -11.37 13.63 19.16
C ASN A 171 -11.17 13.47 20.67
N ARG A 172 -10.03 12.87 21.07
CA ARG A 172 -9.62 12.74 22.48
C ARG A 172 -9.35 14.10 23.12
N GLU A 173 -8.63 15.00 22.44
CA GLU A 173 -8.33 16.36 22.94
C GLU A 173 -9.60 17.18 23.15
N LYS A 174 -10.56 17.06 22.24
CA LYS A 174 -11.84 17.77 22.28
C LYS A 174 -12.89 17.06 23.14
N GLN A 175 -12.62 15.84 23.63
CA GLN A 175 -13.56 14.97 24.34
C GLN A 175 -14.89 14.79 23.59
N ARG A 176 -14.80 14.73 22.25
CA ARG A 176 -15.96 14.67 21.37
C ARG A 176 -16.41 13.23 21.16
N THR A 177 -17.63 12.92 21.58
CA THR A 177 -18.25 11.61 21.29
C THR A 177 -18.57 11.49 19.80
N THR A 178 -18.03 10.46 19.16
CA THR A 178 -18.23 10.18 17.73
C THR A 178 -18.50 8.69 17.53
N LEU A 179 -19.35 8.35 16.58
CA LEU A 179 -19.59 6.95 16.21
C LEU A 179 -18.52 6.46 15.21
N GLU A 180 -18.16 5.17 15.28
CA GLU A 180 -17.20 4.55 14.34
C GLU A 180 -17.58 4.82 12.87
N ARG A 181 -18.87 4.81 12.56
CA ARG A 181 -19.38 5.05 11.22
C ARG A 181 -19.23 6.51 10.78
N GLU A 182 -19.46 7.45 11.69
CA GLU A 182 -19.28 8.89 11.44
C GLU A 182 -17.80 9.21 11.21
N MET A 183 -16.90 8.62 12.02
CA MET A 183 -15.45 8.73 11.81
C MET A 183 -15.06 8.17 10.45
N SER A 184 -15.56 6.99 10.09
CA SER A 184 -15.26 6.36 8.80
C SER A 184 -15.68 7.24 7.62
N GLU A 185 -16.87 7.81 7.68
CA GLU A 185 -17.39 8.71 6.64
C GLU A 185 -16.58 10.01 6.56
N ALA A 186 -16.24 10.60 7.71
CA ALA A 186 -15.52 11.87 7.77
C ALA A 186 -14.08 11.76 7.26
N VAL A 187 -13.39 10.62 7.54
CA VAL A 187 -11.96 10.46 7.23
C VAL A 187 -11.70 9.67 5.95
N LEU A 188 -12.51 8.63 5.71
CA LEU A 188 -12.31 7.69 4.61
C LEU A 188 -13.30 7.88 3.46
N HIS A 189 -14.30 8.75 3.63
CA HIS A 189 -15.40 8.97 2.69
C HIS A 189 -16.19 7.69 2.34
N ASP A 190 -16.15 6.70 3.25
CA ASP A 190 -16.88 5.44 3.14
C ASP A 190 -17.18 4.90 4.54
N SER A 191 -18.44 4.80 4.85
CA SER A 191 -18.93 4.40 6.18
C SER A 191 -18.58 2.95 6.60
N LYS A 192 -18.05 2.13 5.67
CA LYS A 192 -17.75 0.72 5.90
C LYS A 192 -16.25 0.39 5.86
N GLN A 193 -15.40 1.27 5.33
CA GLN A 193 -13.97 1.00 5.18
C GLN A 193 -13.26 0.84 6.52
N TRP A 194 -13.66 1.61 7.53
CA TRP A 194 -13.11 1.46 8.87
C TRP A 194 -13.25 0.03 9.38
N GLU A 195 -14.46 -0.48 9.45
CA GLU A 195 -14.74 -1.81 10.00
C GLU A 195 -14.05 -2.93 9.20
N LYS A 196 -14.06 -2.82 7.87
CA LYS A 196 -13.57 -3.87 6.98
C LYS A 196 -12.04 -3.91 6.87
N ILE A 197 -11.37 -2.75 6.90
CA ILE A 197 -9.96 -2.64 6.50
C ILE A 197 -9.10 -2.10 7.64
N TYR A 198 -9.51 -0.98 8.26
CA TYR A 198 -8.62 -0.21 9.11
C TYR A 198 -8.73 -0.49 10.59
N ARG A 199 -9.90 -0.90 11.09
CA ARG A 199 -10.14 -1.10 12.53
C ARG A 199 -9.09 -1.99 13.18
N LYS A 200 -8.89 -3.19 12.65
CA LYS A 200 -7.91 -4.14 13.18
C LYS A 200 -6.48 -3.59 13.11
N LYS A 201 -6.13 -2.92 12.00
CA LYS A 201 -4.78 -2.38 11.80
C LYS A 201 -4.49 -1.23 12.74
N VAL A 202 -5.38 -0.24 12.82
CA VAL A 202 -5.20 0.94 13.67
C VAL A 202 -5.22 0.56 15.14
N CYS A 203 -6.18 -0.25 15.58
CA CYS A 203 -6.20 -0.73 16.96
C CYS A 203 -4.94 -1.53 17.31
N GLY A 204 -4.46 -2.43 16.42
CA GLY A 204 -3.22 -3.16 16.65
C GLY A 204 -1.99 -2.24 16.76
N ILE A 205 -1.91 -1.17 15.95
CA ILE A 205 -0.83 -0.18 16.07
C ILE A 205 -0.91 0.54 17.43
N LEU A 206 -2.10 0.94 17.84
CA LEU A 206 -2.32 1.65 19.11
C LEU A 206 -2.04 0.76 20.33
N GLU A 207 -2.42 -0.52 20.30
CA GLU A 207 -2.11 -1.50 21.33
C GLU A 207 -0.59 -1.63 21.54
N HIS A 208 0.20 -1.63 20.47
CA HIS A 208 1.66 -1.75 20.54
C HIS A 208 2.38 -0.48 21.06
N THR A 209 1.66 0.63 21.28
CA THR A 209 2.30 1.83 21.88
C THR A 209 2.64 1.70 23.36
N GLY A 210 2.25 0.58 24.01
CA GLY A 210 2.55 0.28 25.40
C GLY A 210 1.83 1.16 26.44
N ARG A 211 0.88 1.99 26.00
CA ARG A 211 0.15 2.90 26.90
C ARG A 211 -1.14 2.29 27.48
N TYR A 212 -1.54 1.12 26.98
CA TYR A 212 -2.85 0.52 27.26
C TYR A 212 -2.79 -0.91 27.77
N ASP A 213 -1.60 -1.36 28.25
CA ASP A 213 -1.33 -2.78 28.45
C ASP A 213 -2.12 -3.45 29.59
N GLU A 214 -2.37 -2.77 30.72
CA GLU A 214 -2.95 -3.45 31.90
C GLU A 214 -4.47 -3.67 31.81
N PRO A 215 -5.30 -2.68 31.45
CA PRO A 215 -6.76 -2.91 31.43
C PRO A 215 -7.23 -3.73 30.24
N LEU A 216 -6.49 -3.70 29.13
CA LEU A 216 -6.85 -4.39 27.88
C LEU A 216 -6.43 -5.87 27.89
N ALA A 217 -5.37 -6.21 28.61
CA ALA A 217 -4.87 -7.59 28.72
C ALA A 217 -5.86 -8.54 29.41
N GLU A 218 -6.76 -8.01 30.26
CA GLU A 218 -7.80 -8.80 30.94
C GLU A 218 -9.00 -9.16 30.02
N LEU A 219 -9.09 -8.56 28.84
CA LEU A 219 -10.16 -8.84 27.89
C LEU A 219 -9.75 -9.96 26.94
N GLU A 220 -10.43 -11.09 27.02
CA GLU A 220 -10.12 -12.28 26.20
C GLU A 220 -10.45 -12.07 24.72
N GLU A 221 -11.55 -11.35 24.40
CA GLU A 221 -11.99 -11.15 23.02
C GLU A 221 -11.31 -9.93 22.38
N GLU A 222 -10.65 -10.13 21.21
CA GLU A 222 -9.98 -9.08 20.42
C GLU A 222 -10.93 -7.89 20.13
N ARG A 223 -12.19 -8.17 19.83
CA ARG A 223 -13.19 -7.13 19.52
C ARG A 223 -13.54 -6.28 20.74
N GLU A 224 -13.58 -6.86 21.92
CA GLU A 224 -13.81 -6.14 23.18
C GLU A 224 -12.64 -5.24 23.53
N ARG A 225 -11.39 -5.72 23.36
CA ARG A 225 -10.19 -4.90 23.52
C ARG A 225 -10.18 -3.70 22.59
N GLN A 226 -10.42 -3.92 21.30
CA GLN A 226 -10.49 -2.84 20.32
C GLN A 226 -11.58 -1.82 20.64
N THR A 227 -12.73 -2.26 21.16
CA THR A 227 -13.82 -1.35 21.55
C THR A 227 -13.43 -0.53 22.76
N ALA A 228 -12.83 -1.15 23.78
CA ALA A 228 -12.36 -0.45 24.98
C ALA A 228 -11.27 0.58 24.63
N LEU A 229 -10.34 0.21 23.73
CA LEU A 229 -9.30 1.11 23.23
C LEU A 229 -9.89 2.34 22.52
N LEU A 230 -10.89 2.14 21.66
CA LEU A 230 -11.54 3.22 20.91
C LEU A 230 -12.36 4.13 21.84
N GLU A 231 -12.95 3.59 22.90
CA GLU A 231 -13.68 4.37 23.91
C GLU A 231 -12.77 5.39 24.64
N GLU A 232 -11.47 5.13 24.74
CA GLU A 232 -10.49 6.12 25.26
C GLU A 232 -10.29 7.32 24.34
N PHE A 233 -10.57 7.15 23.04
CA PHE A 233 -10.58 8.21 22.04
C PHE A 233 -11.99 8.79 21.81
N TYR A 234 -12.95 8.48 22.68
CA TYR A 234 -14.36 8.87 22.55
C TYR A 234 -15.03 8.37 21.26
N ILE A 235 -14.53 7.24 20.73
CA ILE A 235 -15.14 6.56 19.59
C ILE A 235 -15.96 5.38 20.07
N TYR A 236 -17.21 5.35 19.67
CA TYR A 236 -18.16 4.35 20.11
C TYR A 236 -18.72 3.52 18.95
N SER A 237 -18.97 2.24 19.22
CA SER A 237 -19.60 1.36 18.24
C SER A 237 -20.99 1.87 17.86
N ASN A 238 -21.36 1.66 16.60
CA ASN A 238 -22.69 2.00 16.15
C ASN A 238 -23.75 1.26 16.97
N PRO A 239 -24.80 1.95 17.43
CA PRO A 239 -25.88 1.29 18.17
C PRO A 239 -26.59 0.27 17.27
N ALA A 240 -26.88 -0.90 17.84
CA ALA A 240 -27.74 -1.86 17.17
C ALA A 240 -29.13 -1.26 17.05
N TYR A 241 -29.72 -1.25 15.86
CA TYR A 241 -31.11 -0.80 15.68
C TYR A 241 -32.06 -1.79 16.36
N ILE A 242 -32.78 -1.32 17.39
CA ILE A 242 -33.87 -2.07 17.99
C ILE A 242 -35.15 -1.57 17.34
N TYR A 243 -35.75 -2.40 16.50
CA TYR A 243 -37.08 -2.12 15.96
C TYR A 243 -38.10 -2.40 17.06
N LEU A 244 -38.61 -1.36 17.69
CA LEU A 244 -39.77 -1.45 18.59
C LEU A 244 -41.04 -1.31 17.76
N LYS A 245 -41.79 -2.41 17.60
CA LYS A 245 -43.11 -2.42 16.95
C LYS A 245 -44.19 -2.26 18.01
N GLY A 246 -44.82 -1.09 18.07
CA GLY A 246 -45.92 -0.84 19.00
C GLY A 246 -46.28 0.64 19.10
N ASP A 247 -47.51 0.95 19.59
CA ASP A 247 -48.07 2.31 19.73
C ASP A 247 -47.41 3.16 20.85
N ALA A 248 -46.43 2.64 21.56
CA ALA A 248 -45.75 3.29 22.67
C ALA A 248 -44.73 4.38 22.26
N LEU A 249 -44.53 4.62 20.96
CA LEU A 249 -43.57 5.60 20.44
C LEU A 249 -44.18 6.97 20.12
N LYS A 250 -45.27 7.29 20.73
CA LYS A 250 -45.99 8.57 20.51
C LYS A 250 -45.54 9.70 21.42
N THR A 251 -44.33 9.80 21.87
CA THR A 251 -43.92 11.01 22.62
C THR A 251 -42.41 11.25 22.50
N ASP A 252 -42.05 12.42 22.05
CA ASP A 252 -40.81 13.20 22.16
C ASP A 252 -39.51 12.62 21.64
N ALA A 253 -38.95 13.32 20.63
CA ALA A 253 -37.72 13.05 19.93
C ALA A 253 -36.44 12.95 20.82
N ASN A 254 -36.54 13.29 22.09
CA ASN A 254 -35.45 13.22 23.08
C ASN A 254 -35.40 11.90 23.87
N PHE A 255 -36.36 11.01 23.72
CA PHE A 255 -36.46 9.81 24.56
C PHE A 255 -35.64 8.61 24.02
N GLY A 256 -35.27 8.60 22.73
CA GLY A 256 -34.57 7.48 22.10
C GLY A 256 -33.15 7.22 22.65
N PHE A 257 -32.41 8.25 22.95
CA PHE A 257 -31.01 8.14 23.41
C PHE A 257 -30.92 7.66 24.87
N ILE A 258 -31.78 8.13 25.75
CA ILE A 258 -31.76 7.78 27.18
C ILE A 258 -32.21 6.34 27.42
N THR A 259 -33.13 5.83 26.62
CA THR A 259 -33.66 4.46 26.76
C THR A 259 -32.62 3.40 26.35
N ILE A 260 -31.81 3.66 25.34
CA ILE A 260 -30.74 2.74 24.88
C ILE A 260 -29.65 2.63 25.94
N CYS A 261 -29.24 3.71 26.55
CA CYS A 261 -28.26 3.69 27.66
C CYS A 261 -28.77 2.95 28.91
N ARG A 262 -30.03 3.08 29.27
CA ARG A 262 -30.63 2.37 30.42
C ARG A 262 -30.74 0.85 30.19
N CYS A 263 -31.07 0.41 29.00
CA CYS A 263 -31.13 -1.03 28.70
C CYS A 263 -29.74 -1.70 28.77
N ARG A 264 -28.66 -1.01 28.36
CA ARG A 264 -27.30 -1.56 28.46
C ARG A 264 -26.82 -1.73 29.91
N SER A 265 -27.16 -0.79 30.79
CA SER A 265 -26.80 -0.90 32.19
C SER A 265 -27.55 -2.01 32.93
N ARG A 266 -28.83 -2.28 32.58
CA ARG A 266 -29.60 -3.39 33.17
C ARG A 266 -29.13 -4.77 32.75
N LEU A 267 -28.67 -4.93 31.50
CA LEU A 267 -28.10 -6.21 31.03
C LEU A 267 -26.75 -6.55 31.71
N ARG A 268 -25.92 -5.55 31.96
CA ARG A 268 -24.65 -5.77 32.70
C ARG A 268 -24.92 -6.13 34.18
N HIS A 269 -25.93 -5.54 34.83
CA HIS A 269 -26.26 -5.87 36.23
C HIS A 269 -26.88 -7.27 36.38
N SER A 270 -27.65 -7.75 35.41
CA SER A 270 -28.26 -9.09 35.50
C SER A 270 -27.24 -10.22 35.31
N ARG A 271 -26.18 -10.01 34.54
CA ARG A 271 -25.08 -10.99 34.39
C ARG A 271 -24.21 -11.07 35.65
N ARG A 272 -23.92 -9.96 36.35
CA ARG A 272 -23.19 -9.98 37.61
C ARG A 272 -23.95 -10.65 38.76
N GLN A 273 -25.27 -10.51 38.84
CA GLN A 273 -26.04 -11.18 39.85
C GLN A 273 -26.21 -12.70 39.66
N LYS A 274 -26.07 -13.21 38.41
CA LYS A 274 -26.07 -14.67 38.17
C LYS A 274 -24.74 -15.33 38.57
N ALA A 275 -23.61 -14.61 38.43
CA ALA A 275 -22.31 -15.14 38.81
C ALA A 275 -22.09 -15.22 40.34
N SER A 276 -22.74 -14.33 41.14
CA SER A 276 -22.62 -14.34 42.59
C SER A 276 -23.56 -15.34 43.30
N ARG A 277 -24.57 -15.92 42.63
CA ARG A 277 -25.45 -16.94 43.24
C ARG A 277 -25.05 -18.40 43.00
N SER A 278 -24.07 -18.68 42.19
CA SER A 278 -23.57 -20.05 41.97
C SER A 278 -22.41 -20.47 42.91
N GLY A 279 -21.95 -19.58 43.78
CA GLY A 279 -20.80 -19.85 44.71
C GLY A 279 -21.17 -20.24 46.15
N MET A 280 -22.44 -20.53 46.45
CA MET A 280 -22.85 -20.91 47.81
C MET A 280 -23.76 -22.12 47.81
N ARG A 281 -23.22 -23.30 47.53
CA ARG A 281 -23.70 -24.60 48.01
C ARG A 281 -22.55 -25.63 47.89
N ARG A 282 -21.93 -25.87 48.92
CA ARG A 282 -21.25 -26.93 49.67
C ARG A 282 -19.89 -26.54 50.13
#